data_e4b08fa8e63ab6cff933b254ac170bad
#
_entry.id   e4b08fa8e63ab6cff933b254ac170bad
#
_cell.length_a   1.000
_cell.length_b   1.000
_cell.length_c   1.000
_cell.angle_alpha   90.00
_cell.angle_beta   90.00
_cell.angle_gamma   90.00
#
_symmetry.space_group_name_H-M   'P 1'
#
loop_
_entity.id
_entity.type
_entity.pdbx_description
1 polymer ?
#
loop_
_entity_poly.entity_id
_entity_poly.type
_entity_poly.pdbx_seq_one_letter_code
_entity_poly.pdbx_strand_id
1 'polypeptide(L)'
;MLKIGSHVSFSDKGLLSATNEANTYGSSSFMIYTGAPQNTRRKPIESMFLEEGKELMKESGFEEIVVHAPYIINLGSYKSNTFELAVSFLQEEIRRTHAIGVKNIVLHPGAYTDKDPEYGLGRIADGLNEVLNGTNETEVHIALETMAGKGTEMGRSFEEIATIIEKVKHNERLTICMDTCHIHDAGYDIVSDLDGVLEEFDRIIGLDRIGVVHINDSKNPRGAGKDRHTPLGTGWIGFDAINNVVHHEKLAGRPFILETPWIGKDAKTQSPMYEIEIALLRGNVSERFGADFINQVDDLHRFYAKQDIDPRQFVLDVWTLLKNDAKAKKADSREPLERLYDMIMEAKLFPDLSEKQINERLIACLAGKEALK
;
A
#
# COMPACT_ATOMS: atom_id res chain seq x y z
N MET A 1 14.34 -4.21 13.22
CA MET A 1 13.05 -3.46 13.42
C MET A 1 12.22 -3.63 12.18
N LEU A 2 10.88 -3.70 12.29
CA LEU A 2 9.98 -3.82 11.12
C LEU A 2 10.02 -2.49 10.33
N LYS A 3 10.43 -2.55 9.06
CA LYS A 3 10.43 -1.41 8.14
C LYS A 3 9.05 -1.33 7.49
N ILE A 4 8.15 -0.51 8.02
CA ILE A 4 6.77 -0.41 7.54
C ILE A 4 6.35 1.05 7.41
N GLY A 5 5.57 1.34 6.39
CA GLY A 5 5.01 2.65 6.12
C GLY A 5 4.01 2.63 4.99
N SER A 6 3.79 3.77 4.38
CA SER A 6 2.78 3.94 3.34
C SER A 6 3.27 4.85 2.22
N HIS A 7 2.47 4.93 1.16
CA HIS A 7 2.59 5.99 0.18
C HIS A 7 2.28 7.35 0.84
N VAL A 8 3.18 8.33 0.63
CA VAL A 8 3.03 9.70 1.12
C VAL A 8 3.25 10.72 0.01
N SER A 9 2.76 11.94 0.22
CA SER A 9 2.86 13.00 -0.78
C SER A 9 4.27 13.59 -0.88
N PHE A 10 4.79 13.75 -2.09
CA PHE A 10 6.04 14.44 -2.40
C PHE A 10 5.76 15.84 -2.98
N SER A 11 4.74 16.52 -2.46
CA SER A 11 4.34 17.87 -2.86
C SER A 11 5.02 18.94 -1.99
N ASP A 12 4.73 20.20 -2.25
CA ASP A 12 5.21 21.36 -1.49
C ASP A 12 6.73 21.36 -1.28
N LYS A 13 7.19 20.95 -0.10
CA LYS A 13 8.60 20.86 0.30
C LYS A 13 9.20 19.47 0.05
N GLY A 14 8.70 18.75 -0.94
CA GLY A 14 9.27 17.48 -1.41
C GLY A 14 9.57 16.48 -0.29
N LEU A 15 10.85 16.07 -0.14
CA LEU A 15 11.27 15.07 0.81
C LEU A 15 10.98 15.46 2.26
N LEU A 16 11.16 16.74 2.62
CA LEU A 16 10.84 17.22 3.96
C LEU A 16 9.36 17.05 4.31
N SER A 17 8.45 17.39 3.37
CA SER A 17 7.01 17.20 3.58
C SER A 17 6.63 15.73 3.65
N ALA A 18 7.21 14.89 2.80
CA ALA A 18 6.97 13.45 2.79
C ALA A 18 7.40 12.79 4.11
N THR A 19 8.58 13.15 4.62
CA THR A 19 9.07 12.64 5.90
C THR A 19 8.19 13.06 7.07
N ASN A 20 7.75 14.34 7.09
CA ASN A 20 6.82 14.80 8.12
C ASN A 20 5.49 14.04 8.08
N GLU A 21 4.93 13.82 6.89
CA GLU A 21 3.69 13.05 6.71
C GLU A 21 3.87 11.61 7.22
N ALA A 22 4.93 10.92 6.81
CA ALA A 22 5.25 9.56 7.26
C ALA A 22 5.40 9.47 8.79
N ASN A 23 6.01 10.46 9.43
CA ASN A 23 6.11 10.54 10.89
C ASN A 23 4.74 10.59 11.57
N THR A 24 3.74 11.28 10.97
CA THR A 24 2.39 11.34 11.56
C THR A 24 1.72 9.97 11.60
N TYR A 25 2.09 9.06 10.70
CA TYR A 25 1.56 7.69 10.65
C TYR A 25 2.33 6.69 11.52
N GLY A 26 3.42 7.10 12.16
CA GLY A 26 4.30 6.20 12.92
C GLY A 26 5.08 5.24 12.01
N SER A 27 5.33 5.65 10.79
CA SER A 27 6.10 4.90 9.79
C SER A 27 7.59 4.79 10.17
N SER A 28 8.26 3.76 9.67
CA SER A 28 9.72 3.61 9.68
C SER A 28 10.31 3.43 8.27
N SER A 29 9.44 3.39 7.27
CA SER A 29 9.71 3.45 5.84
C SER A 29 8.58 4.23 5.18
N PHE A 30 8.72 4.66 3.93
CA PHE A 30 7.62 5.22 3.14
C PHE A 30 7.95 5.18 1.65
N MET A 31 6.94 5.39 0.83
CA MET A 31 7.06 5.45 -0.62
C MET A 31 6.57 6.79 -1.15
N ILE A 32 7.21 7.28 -2.21
CA ILE A 32 6.87 8.52 -2.90
C ILE A 32 6.82 8.34 -4.41
N TYR A 33 6.00 9.13 -5.08
CA TYR A 33 6.20 9.50 -6.49
C TYR A 33 6.98 10.81 -6.53
N THR A 34 7.98 10.93 -7.42
CA THR A 34 8.79 12.16 -7.53
C THR A 34 8.03 13.34 -8.16
N GLY A 35 6.77 13.14 -8.51
CA GLY A 35 5.80 14.07 -9.06
C GLY A 35 4.47 13.38 -9.31
N ALA A 36 3.51 14.05 -9.98
CA ALA A 36 2.22 13.44 -10.25
C ALA A 36 2.34 12.19 -11.13
N PRO A 37 1.80 11.01 -10.71
CA PRO A 37 2.03 9.75 -11.41
C PRO A 37 1.29 9.64 -12.77
N GLN A 38 0.34 10.55 -13.05
CA GLN A 38 -0.46 10.58 -14.28
C GLN A 38 0.09 11.49 -15.38
N ASN A 39 1.27 12.12 -15.16
CA ASN A 39 1.89 12.96 -16.18
C ASN A 39 3.42 12.98 -16.04
N THR A 40 4.10 13.59 -17.03
CA THR A 40 5.58 13.68 -17.07
C THR A 40 6.13 15.00 -16.48
N ARG A 41 5.28 15.87 -15.93
CA ARG A 41 5.75 17.13 -15.38
C ARG A 41 6.46 16.91 -14.05
N ARG A 42 7.70 17.43 -13.96
CA ARG A 42 8.52 17.34 -12.74
C ARG A 42 9.00 18.73 -12.32
N LYS A 43 8.94 19.00 -11.03
CA LYS A 43 9.64 20.16 -10.45
C LYS A 43 11.15 19.88 -10.48
N PRO A 44 12.00 20.92 -10.58
CA PRO A 44 13.44 20.75 -10.40
C PRO A 44 13.76 20.03 -9.10
N ILE A 45 14.65 19.04 -9.14
CA ILE A 45 14.96 18.23 -7.97
C ILE A 45 15.58 19.06 -6.84
N GLU A 46 16.28 20.14 -7.17
CA GLU A 46 16.89 21.08 -6.25
C GLU A 46 15.86 21.83 -5.40
N SER A 47 14.60 21.91 -5.89
CA SER A 47 13.50 22.56 -5.18
C SER A 47 12.77 21.64 -4.19
N MET A 48 13.23 20.39 -4.03
CA MET A 48 12.52 19.33 -3.30
C MET A 48 13.05 19.12 -1.87
N PHE A 49 13.75 20.10 -1.30
CA PHE A 49 14.21 20.11 0.10
C PHE A 49 14.87 18.78 0.52
N LEU A 50 15.80 18.29 -0.31
CA LEU A 50 16.39 16.97 -0.14
C LEU A 50 17.27 16.90 1.12
N GLU A 51 18.10 17.90 1.38
CA GLU A 51 19.03 17.89 2.52
C GLU A 51 18.27 17.96 3.84
N GLU A 52 17.30 18.88 3.96
CA GLU A 52 16.45 19.01 5.14
C GLU A 52 15.59 17.74 5.35
N GLY A 53 15.11 17.15 4.25
CA GLY A 53 14.36 15.90 4.30
C GLY A 53 15.22 14.74 4.77
N LYS A 54 16.45 14.59 4.27
CA LYS A 54 17.41 13.55 4.69
C LYS A 54 17.81 13.69 6.15
N GLU A 55 18.04 14.92 6.62
CA GLU A 55 18.34 15.20 8.02
C GLU A 55 17.18 14.75 8.92
N LEU A 56 15.96 15.16 8.59
CA LEU A 56 14.77 14.74 9.33
C LEU A 56 14.54 13.22 9.28
N MET A 57 14.78 12.57 8.12
CA MET A 57 14.72 11.10 8.02
C MET A 57 15.69 10.43 9.00
N LYS A 58 16.92 10.92 9.07
CA LYS A 58 17.95 10.40 9.99
C LYS A 58 17.55 10.59 11.46
N GLU A 59 17.05 11.78 11.82
CA GLU A 59 16.56 12.08 13.16
C GLU A 59 15.37 11.21 13.57
N SER A 60 14.48 10.92 12.61
CA SER A 60 13.27 10.10 12.79
C SER A 60 13.54 8.58 12.68
N GLY A 61 14.76 8.17 12.32
CA GLY A 61 15.15 6.75 12.22
C GLY A 61 14.65 6.04 10.97
N PHE A 62 14.35 6.78 9.87
CA PHE A 62 14.09 6.16 8.57
C PHE A 62 15.40 5.66 7.94
N GLU A 63 15.51 4.37 7.71
CA GLU A 63 16.71 3.76 7.12
C GLU A 63 16.57 3.54 5.62
N GLU A 64 15.37 3.26 5.16
CA GLU A 64 15.10 2.91 3.76
C GLU A 64 13.72 3.44 3.35
N ILE A 65 13.67 4.13 2.22
CA ILE A 65 12.44 4.57 1.57
C ILE A 65 12.41 4.08 0.14
N VAL A 66 11.26 4.17 -0.50
CA VAL A 66 11.00 3.64 -1.84
C VAL A 66 10.49 4.75 -2.74
N VAL A 67 10.89 4.74 -4.00
CA VAL A 67 10.26 5.55 -5.06
C VAL A 67 9.38 4.64 -5.90
N HIS A 68 8.23 5.11 -6.34
CA HIS A 68 7.41 4.43 -7.34
C HIS A 68 7.45 5.19 -8.65
N ALA A 69 7.72 4.49 -9.74
CA ALA A 69 7.68 5.05 -11.09
C ALA A 69 6.23 5.37 -11.49
N PRO A 70 5.99 6.46 -12.22
CA PRO A 70 4.65 6.81 -12.70
C PRO A 70 4.01 5.69 -13.52
N TYR A 71 2.75 5.35 -13.23
CA TYR A 71 2.01 4.28 -13.93
C TYR A 71 1.69 4.58 -15.41
N ILE A 72 1.99 5.79 -15.89
CA ILE A 72 1.92 6.09 -17.33
C ILE A 72 3.08 5.48 -18.12
N ILE A 73 4.15 5.01 -17.46
CA ILE A 73 5.27 4.34 -18.09
C ILE A 73 4.81 2.96 -18.55
N ASN A 74 4.90 2.69 -19.86
CA ASN A 74 4.57 1.38 -20.43
C ASN A 74 5.68 0.92 -21.37
N LEU A 75 6.61 0.13 -20.84
CA LEU A 75 7.71 -0.46 -21.63
C LEU A 75 7.24 -1.59 -22.57
N GLY A 76 6.03 -2.14 -22.38
CA GLY A 76 5.45 -3.16 -23.26
C GLY A 76 4.75 -2.61 -24.51
N SER A 77 4.68 -1.28 -24.67
CA SER A 77 3.97 -0.66 -25.78
C SER A 77 4.59 -0.95 -27.13
N TYR A 78 3.77 -1.35 -28.11
CA TYR A 78 4.19 -1.51 -29.50
C TYR A 78 4.34 -0.17 -30.24
N LYS A 79 3.75 0.92 -29.71
CA LYS A 79 3.83 2.26 -30.29
C LYS A 79 5.18 2.88 -29.94
N SER A 80 6.01 3.15 -30.97
CA SER A 80 7.37 3.68 -30.77
C SER A 80 7.41 4.92 -29.90
N ASN A 81 6.53 5.90 -30.14
CA ASN A 81 6.50 7.14 -29.36
C ASN A 81 6.20 6.90 -27.87
N THR A 82 5.31 5.94 -27.55
CA THR A 82 4.97 5.60 -26.16
C THR A 82 6.13 4.88 -25.49
N PHE A 83 6.79 3.98 -26.21
CA PHE A 83 7.95 3.26 -25.72
C PHE A 83 9.15 4.18 -25.47
N GLU A 84 9.50 5.03 -26.45
CA GLU A 84 10.61 5.99 -26.32
C GLU A 84 10.37 6.97 -25.17
N LEU A 85 9.12 7.44 -25.00
CA LEU A 85 8.74 8.26 -23.86
C LEU A 85 8.89 7.47 -22.54
N ALA A 86 8.46 6.21 -22.50
CA ALA A 86 8.57 5.37 -21.32
C ALA A 86 10.05 5.16 -20.91
N VAL A 87 10.92 4.86 -21.89
CA VAL A 87 12.37 4.69 -21.65
C VAL A 87 12.98 5.98 -21.13
N SER A 88 12.81 7.10 -21.85
CA SER A 88 13.43 8.37 -21.47
C SER A 88 12.93 8.90 -20.13
N PHE A 89 11.65 8.71 -19.86
CA PHE A 89 11.05 9.17 -18.62
C PHE A 89 11.44 8.30 -17.43
N LEU A 90 11.55 6.98 -17.59
CA LEU A 90 12.06 6.11 -16.53
C LEU A 90 13.54 6.41 -16.22
N GLN A 91 14.36 6.73 -17.22
CA GLN A 91 15.74 7.18 -16.99
C GLN A 91 15.78 8.49 -16.15
N GLU A 92 14.88 9.43 -16.43
CA GLU A 92 14.75 10.64 -15.59
C GLU A 92 14.35 10.31 -14.16
N GLU A 93 13.34 9.45 -13.95
CA GLU A 93 12.89 9.01 -12.62
C GLU A 93 14.00 8.28 -11.85
N ILE A 94 14.82 7.46 -12.50
CA ILE A 94 15.98 6.80 -11.89
C ILE A 94 17.01 7.82 -11.42
N ARG A 95 17.34 8.85 -12.23
CA ARG A 95 18.26 9.91 -11.82
C ARG A 95 17.71 10.72 -10.64
N ARG A 96 16.41 10.98 -10.63
CA ARG A 96 15.73 11.64 -9.50
C ARG A 96 15.78 10.76 -8.24
N THR A 97 15.52 9.47 -8.38
CA THR A 97 15.63 8.48 -7.30
C THR A 97 17.04 8.44 -6.71
N HIS A 98 18.05 8.46 -7.57
CA HIS A 98 19.48 8.55 -7.17
C HIS A 98 19.78 9.84 -6.40
N ALA A 99 19.30 11.00 -6.88
CA ALA A 99 19.52 12.30 -6.22
C ALA A 99 18.87 12.35 -4.83
N ILE A 100 17.70 11.73 -4.66
CA ILE A 100 17.04 11.59 -3.36
C ILE A 100 17.87 10.67 -2.43
N GLY A 101 18.66 9.75 -2.99
CA GLY A 101 19.45 8.76 -2.23
C GLY A 101 18.67 7.46 -1.98
N VAL A 102 17.66 7.16 -2.81
CA VAL A 102 16.85 5.94 -2.71
C VAL A 102 17.43 4.83 -3.54
N LYS A 103 17.37 3.60 -3.02
CA LYS A 103 17.95 2.43 -3.66
C LYS A 103 17.01 1.78 -4.67
N ASN A 104 15.72 1.70 -4.37
CA ASN A 104 14.72 0.99 -5.19
C ASN A 104 13.69 1.95 -5.79
N ILE A 105 13.45 1.81 -7.10
CA ILE A 105 12.30 2.38 -7.79
C ILE A 105 11.39 1.25 -8.25
N VAL A 106 10.15 1.23 -7.74
CA VAL A 106 9.11 0.26 -8.14
C VAL A 106 8.59 0.63 -9.53
N LEU A 107 8.40 -0.37 -10.36
CA LEU A 107 7.93 -0.23 -11.73
C LEU A 107 6.89 -1.30 -12.06
N HIS A 108 5.70 -0.89 -12.48
CA HIS A 108 4.80 -1.79 -13.22
C HIS A 108 5.49 -2.17 -14.53
N PRO A 109 5.72 -3.46 -14.83
CA PRO A 109 6.50 -3.86 -16.00
C PRO A 109 5.98 -3.28 -17.31
N GLY A 110 4.66 -3.21 -17.46
CA GLY A 110 3.99 -2.67 -18.64
C GLY A 110 2.89 -3.58 -19.17
N ALA A 111 2.35 -3.24 -20.33
CA ALA A 111 1.25 -3.95 -20.96
C ALA A 111 1.48 -4.07 -22.48
N TYR A 112 1.20 -5.25 -23.06
CA TYR A 112 1.40 -5.50 -24.50
C TYR A 112 0.32 -4.89 -25.41
N THR A 113 -0.76 -4.41 -24.83
CA THR A 113 -1.88 -3.71 -25.51
C THR A 113 -2.48 -4.52 -26.69
N ASP A 114 -2.17 -4.15 -27.94
CA ASP A 114 -2.73 -4.76 -29.15
C ASP A 114 -1.85 -5.88 -29.74
N LYS A 115 -0.86 -6.36 -28.98
CA LYS A 115 0.04 -7.45 -29.37
C LYS A 115 -0.26 -8.70 -28.54
N ASP A 116 0.66 -9.63 -28.49
CA ASP A 116 0.62 -10.85 -27.69
C ASP A 116 1.58 -10.77 -26.49
N PRO A 117 1.45 -11.68 -25.51
CA PRO A 117 2.31 -11.69 -24.33
C PRO A 117 3.80 -11.86 -24.63
N GLU A 118 4.18 -12.68 -25.62
CA GLU A 118 5.58 -12.90 -25.97
C GLU A 118 6.23 -11.62 -26.48
N TYR A 119 5.52 -10.88 -27.34
CA TYR A 119 5.94 -9.54 -27.77
C TYR A 119 6.10 -8.61 -26.57
N GLY A 120 5.15 -8.62 -25.64
CA GLY A 120 5.17 -7.77 -24.43
C GLY A 120 6.41 -8.03 -23.57
N LEU A 121 6.70 -9.30 -23.26
CA LEU A 121 7.89 -9.70 -22.49
C LEU A 121 9.18 -9.25 -23.15
N GLY A 122 9.32 -9.48 -24.47
CA GLY A 122 10.48 -9.03 -25.23
C GLY A 122 10.63 -7.52 -25.22
N ARG A 123 9.55 -6.79 -25.44
CA ARG A 123 9.56 -5.33 -25.52
C ARG A 123 9.89 -4.67 -24.17
N ILE A 124 9.37 -5.22 -23.07
CA ILE A 124 9.70 -4.76 -21.71
C ILE A 124 11.19 -4.97 -21.44
N ALA A 125 11.73 -6.14 -21.79
CA ALA A 125 13.15 -6.43 -21.62
C ALA A 125 14.06 -5.50 -22.48
N ASP A 126 13.67 -5.20 -23.71
CA ASP A 126 14.37 -4.23 -24.55
C ASP A 126 14.37 -2.84 -23.89
N GLY A 127 13.22 -2.39 -23.40
CA GLY A 127 13.10 -1.10 -22.72
C GLY A 127 13.96 -1.02 -21.45
N LEU A 128 13.93 -2.07 -20.62
CA LEU A 128 14.78 -2.16 -19.42
C LEU A 128 16.27 -2.14 -19.77
N ASN A 129 16.70 -2.83 -20.86
CA ASN A 129 18.06 -2.77 -21.33
C ASN A 129 18.47 -1.35 -21.76
N GLU A 130 17.59 -0.63 -22.48
CA GLU A 130 17.86 0.77 -22.87
C GLU A 130 17.91 1.69 -21.64
N VAL A 131 17.02 1.51 -20.67
CA VAL A 131 16.96 2.30 -19.43
C VAL A 131 18.22 2.08 -18.60
N LEU A 132 18.61 0.84 -18.35
CA LEU A 132 19.77 0.51 -17.53
C LEU A 132 21.08 0.95 -18.18
N ASN A 133 21.22 0.80 -19.50
CA ASN A 133 22.37 1.33 -20.24
C ASN A 133 22.46 2.86 -20.17
N GLY A 134 21.32 3.55 -20.17
CA GLY A 134 21.26 5.02 -20.10
C GLY A 134 21.37 5.59 -18.69
N THR A 135 21.46 4.74 -17.66
CA THR A 135 21.54 5.13 -16.23
C THR A 135 22.64 4.35 -15.48
N ASN A 136 23.70 3.97 -16.18
CA ASN A 136 24.83 3.22 -15.63
C ASN A 136 25.66 4.02 -14.62
N GLU A 137 25.47 5.33 -14.56
CA GLU A 137 26.06 6.23 -13.56
C GLU A 137 25.38 6.14 -12.19
N THR A 138 24.28 5.39 -12.07
CA THR A 138 23.53 5.21 -10.81
C THR A 138 23.56 3.76 -10.33
N GLU A 139 23.38 3.57 -9.02
CA GLU A 139 23.22 2.25 -8.40
C GLU A 139 21.76 1.93 -8.05
N VAL A 140 20.80 2.69 -8.59
CA VAL A 140 19.37 2.47 -8.36
C VAL A 140 18.92 1.16 -8.98
N HIS A 141 18.20 0.35 -8.23
CA HIS A 141 17.58 -0.87 -8.68
C HIS A 141 16.14 -0.59 -9.14
N ILE A 142 15.73 -1.25 -10.21
CA ILE A 142 14.33 -1.26 -10.65
C ILE A 142 13.66 -2.47 -10.00
N ALA A 143 12.70 -2.22 -9.10
CA ALA A 143 11.89 -3.25 -8.49
C ALA A 143 10.67 -3.52 -9.38
N LEU A 144 10.71 -4.57 -10.18
CA LEU A 144 9.59 -4.99 -11.01
C LEU A 144 8.44 -5.46 -10.11
N GLU A 145 7.27 -4.86 -10.28
CA GLU A 145 6.12 -5.21 -9.47
C GLU A 145 5.42 -6.44 -10.01
N THR A 146 5.01 -7.34 -9.09
CA THR A 146 4.09 -8.43 -9.42
C THR A 146 2.71 -7.85 -9.71
N MET A 147 2.07 -8.24 -10.82
CA MET A 147 0.84 -7.65 -11.29
C MET A 147 -0.35 -8.60 -11.17
N ALA A 148 -1.56 -8.04 -11.01
CA ALA A 148 -2.80 -8.82 -10.95
C ALA A 148 -3.20 -9.48 -12.29
N GLY A 149 -2.62 -9.02 -13.41
CA GLY A 149 -2.96 -9.50 -14.75
C GLY A 149 -4.23 -8.88 -15.31
N LYS A 150 -4.52 -7.63 -14.96
CA LYS A 150 -5.66 -6.89 -15.47
C LYS A 150 -5.46 -6.53 -16.93
N GLY A 151 -6.38 -7.01 -17.79
CA GLY A 151 -6.30 -6.76 -19.23
C GLY A 151 -5.07 -7.38 -19.86
N THR A 152 -4.11 -6.55 -20.30
CA THR A 152 -2.88 -6.97 -20.98
C THR A 152 -1.62 -6.64 -20.18
N GLU A 153 -1.75 -6.42 -18.87
CA GLU A 153 -0.63 -6.21 -17.95
C GLU A 153 0.28 -7.45 -17.89
N MET A 154 1.60 -7.20 -17.89
CA MET A 154 2.64 -8.21 -17.78
C MET A 154 3.21 -8.23 -16.36
N GLY A 155 3.75 -9.39 -15.95
CA GLY A 155 4.22 -9.61 -14.59
C GLY A 155 3.19 -10.28 -13.68
N ARG A 156 2.16 -10.88 -14.28
CA ARG A 156 1.10 -11.60 -13.60
C ARG A 156 1.58 -12.89 -12.94
N SER A 157 2.50 -13.60 -13.58
CA SER A 157 3.09 -14.81 -13.01
C SER A 157 4.57 -14.64 -12.73
N PHE A 158 5.10 -15.45 -11.84
CA PHE A 158 6.53 -15.46 -11.51
C PHE A 158 7.38 -15.82 -12.73
N GLU A 159 6.89 -16.68 -13.63
CA GLU A 159 7.53 -17.03 -14.89
C GLU A 159 7.62 -15.86 -15.88
N GLU A 160 6.57 -15.02 -15.95
CA GLU A 160 6.64 -13.82 -16.78
C GLU A 160 7.74 -12.87 -16.29
N ILE A 161 7.84 -12.66 -14.98
CA ILE A 161 8.87 -11.83 -14.35
C ILE A 161 10.26 -12.45 -14.56
N ALA A 162 10.42 -13.75 -14.33
CA ALA A 162 11.67 -14.47 -14.58
C ALA A 162 12.12 -14.33 -16.04
N THR A 163 11.18 -14.47 -16.98
CA THR A 163 11.44 -14.30 -18.42
C THR A 163 11.94 -12.88 -18.75
N ILE A 164 11.37 -11.84 -18.13
CA ILE A 164 11.85 -10.46 -18.30
C ILE A 164 13.27 -10.35 -17.75
N ILE A 165 13.53 -10.85 -16.55
CA ILE A 165 14.84 -10.78 -15.88
C ILE A 165 15.92 -11.49 -16.73
N GLU A 166 15.64 -12.69 -17.26
CA GLU A 166 16.57 -13.45 -18.08
C GLU A 166 16.97 -12.73 -19.36
N LYS A 167 16.07 -11.93 -19.94
CA LYS A 167 16.33 -11.17 -21.18
C LYS A 167 17.06 -9.84 -20.94
N VAL A 168 17.21 -9.41 -19.69
CA VAL A 168 17.88 -8.15 -19.35
C VAL A 168 19.35 -8.40 -19.03
N LYS A 169 20.25 -7.67 -19.68
CA LYS A 169 21.72 -7.85 -19.57
C LYS A 169 22.26 -7.48 -18.19
N HIS A 170 21.76 -6.38 -17.61
CA HIS A 170 22.15 -5.87 -16.29
C HIS A 170 21.09 -6.24 -15.25
N ASN A 171 20.71 -7.52 -15.22
CA ASN A 171 19.63 -7.98 -14.35
C ASN A 171 19.99 -8.01 -12.85
N GLU A 172 21.26 -7.81 -12.50
CA GLU A 172 21.70 -7.56 -11.13
C GLU A 172 21.11 -6.26 -10.55
N ARG A 173 20.68 -5.33 -11.41
CA ARG A 173 19.96 -4.11 -11.02
C ARG A 173 18.44 -4.26 -11.03
N LEU A 174 17.93 -5.47 -11.25
CA LEU A 174 16.50 -5.77 -11.13
C LEU A 174 16.23 -6.45 -9.80
N THR A 175 15.34 -5.86 -9.02
CA THR A 175 14.72 -6.45 -7.82
C THR A 175 13.23 -6.63 -8.09
N ILE A 176 12.51 -7.14 -7.10
CA ILE A 176 11.06 -7.36 -7.20
C ILE A 176 10.35 -6.57 -6.11
N CYS A 177 9.24 -5.96 -6.48
CA CYS A 177 8.21 -5.50 -5.57
C CYS A 177 7.09 -6.54 -5.55
N MET A 178 6.93 -7.24 -4.44
CA MET A 178 5.86 -8.22 -4.26
C MET A 178 4.63 -7.53 -3.66
N ASP A 179 3.54 -7.40 -4.44
CA ASP A 179 2.28 -6.84 -3.95
C ASP A 179 1.30 -7.94 -3.55
N THR A 180 0.80 -7.90 -2.32
CA THR A 180 -0.10 -8.92 -1.77
C THR A 180 -1.45 -8.98 -2.47
N CYS A 181 -2.03 -7.83 -2.85
CA CYS A 181 -3.27 -7.79 -3.63
C CYS A 181 -3.05 -8.35 -5.04
N HIS A 182 -1.96 -7.98 -5.69
CA HIS A 182 -1.68 -8.38 -7.06
C HIS A 182 -1.45 -9.91 -7.17
N ILE A 183 -0.61 -10.49 -6.32
CA ILE A 183 -0.39 -11.96 -6.38
C ILE A 183 -1.65 -12.74 -5.98
N HIS A 184 -2.46 -12.25 -5.01
CA HIS A 184 -3.75 -12.83 -4.71
C HIS A 184 -4.71 -12.77 -5.92
N ASP A 185 -4.84 -11.61 -6.55
CA ASP A 185 -5.70 -11.43 -7.71
C ASP A 185 -5.18 -12.19 -8.95
N ALA A 186 -3.87 -12.45 -9.04
CA ALA A 186 -3.26 -13.31 -10.05
C ALA A 186 -3.52 -14.81 -9.82
N GLY A 187 -3.89 -15.23 -8.60
CA GLY A 187 -4.28 -16.60 -8.27
C GLY A 187 -3.45 -17.30 -7.20
N TYR A 188 -2.37 -16.70 -6.71
CA TYR A 188 -1.52 -17.26 -5.65
C TYR A 188 -2.24 -17.29 -4.29
N ASP A 189 -2.11 -18.39 -3.56
CA ASP A 189 -2.81 -18.61 -2.28
C ASP A 189 -2.02 -18.12 -1.07
N ILE A 190 -1.87 -16.83 -0.93
CA ILE A 190 -1.20 -16.23 0.24
C ILE A 190 -2.02 -16.31 1.54
N VAL A 191 -3.29 -16.72 1.45
CA VAL A 191 -4.17 -16.83 2.61
C VAL A 191 -3.98 -18.16 3.33
N SER A 192 -3.95 -19.26 2.58
CA SER A 192 -3.91 -20.62 3.14
C SER A 192 -2.55 -21.29 2.99
N ASP A 193 -1.70 -20.83 2.05
CA ASP A 193 -0.42 -21.48 1.70
C ASP A 193 0.66 -20.45 1.34
N LEU A 194 0.92 -19.52 2.24
CA LEU A 194 1.97 -18.49 2.05
C LEU A 194 3.36 -19.14 1.85
N ASP A 195 3.68 -20.16 2.63
CA ASP A 195 4.96 -20.87 2.51
C ASP A 195 5.16 -21.49 1.12
N GLY A 196 4.15 -22.16 0.58
CA GLY A 196 4.18 -22.73 -0.77
C GLY A 196 4.35 -21.66 -1.85
N VAL A 197 3.68 -20.52 -1.71
CA VAL A 197 3.84 -19.38 -2.64
C VAL A 197 5.27 -18.82 -2.58
N LEU A 198 5.85 -18.66 -1.39
CA LEU A 198 7.21 -18.18 -1.23
C LEU A 198 8.26 -19.19 -1.73
N GLU A 199 8.02 -20.49 -1.58
CA GLU A 199 8.86 -21.56 -2.13
C GLU A 199 8.80 -21.58 -3.67
N GLU A 200 7.63 -21.39 -4.24
CA GLU A 200 7.47 -21.26 -5.69
C GLU A 200 8.19 -20.02 -6.22
N PHE A 201 8.06 -18.88 -5.54
CA PHE A 201 8.76 -17.64 -5.87
C PHE A 201 10.28 -17.84 -5.81
N ASP A 202 10.78 -18.48 -4.75
CA ASP A 202 12.22 -18.73 -4.56
C ASP A 202 12.79 -19.60 -5.68
N ARG A 203 12.07 -20.65 -6.05
CA ARG A 203 12.46 -21.58 -7.11
C ARG A 203 12.51 -20.92 -8.49
N ILE A 204 11.61 -19.97 -8.78
CA ILE A 204 11.48 -19.36 -10.12
C ILE A 204 12.32 -18.10 -10.24
N ILE A 205 12.35 -17.24 -9.23
CA ILE A 205 12.96 -15.91 -9.28
C ILE A 205 14.13 -15.78 -8.30
N GLY A 206 13.96 -16.32 -7.07
CA GLY A 206 14.83 -16.15 -5.92
C GLY A 206 14.32 -15.09 -4.93
N LEU A 207 14.17 -15.48 -3.66
CA LEU A 207 13.70 -14.59 -2.58
C LEU A 207 14.65 -13.42 -2.29
N ASP A 208 15.94 -13.57 -2.60
CA ASP A 208 16.96 -12.53 -2.47
C ASP A 208 16.70 -11.33 -3.39
N ARG A 209 15.95 -11.52 -4.47
CA ARG A 209 15.54 -10.44 -5.37
C ARG A 209 14.38 -9.59 -4.83
N ILE A 210 13.67 -9.99 -3.79
CA ILE A 210 12.60 -9.15 -3.21
C ILE A 210 13.25 -7.93 -2.54
N GLY A 211 13.07 -6.77 -3.14
CA GLY A 211 13.55 -5.48 -2.63
C GLY A 211 12.50 -4.68 -1.87
N VAL A 212 11.22 -4.88 -2.21
CA VAL A 212 10.06 -4.15 -1.65
C VAL A 212 8.88 -5.10 -1.54
N VAL A 213 8.02 -4.89 -0.54
CA VAL A 213 6.73 -5.59 -0.43
C VAL A 213 5.62 -4.54 -0.28
N HIS A 214 4.67 -4.53 -1.22
CA HIS A 214 3.44 -3.76 -1.06
C HIS A 214 2.42 -4.56 -0.27
N ILE A 215 1.81 -3.92 0.71
CA ILE A 215 0.85 -4.54 1.64
C ILE A 215 -0.53 -3.97 1.38
N ASN A 216 -1.35 -4.74 0.71
CA ASN A 216 -2.69 -4.36 0.29
C ASN A 216 -3.65 -5.52 0.47
N ASP A 217 -4.86 -5.27 0.97
CA ASP A 217 -5.94 -6.25 0.94
C ASP A 217 -6.73 -6.10 -0.37
N SER A 218 -7.35 -7.19 -0.85
CA SER A 218 -8.07 -7.18 -2.12
C SER A 218 -9.59 -7.16 -1.93
N LYS A 219 -10.27 -6.31 -2.70
CA LYS A 219 -11.76 -6.33 -2.80
C LYS A 219 -12.30 -7.59 -3.48
N ASN A 220 -11.45 -8.38 -4.12
CA ASN A 220 -11.86 -9.44 -5.01
C ASN A 220 -11.42 -10.81 -4.49
N PRO A 221 -12.13 -11.90 -4.85
CA PRO A 221 -11.65 -13.24 -4.58
C PRO A 221 -10.37 -13.55 -5.37
N ARG A 222 -9.61 -14.52 -4.86
CA ARG A 222 -8.37 -14.99 -5.49
C ARG A 222 -8.57 -15.33 -6.97
N GLY A 223 -7.63 -14.89 -7.81
CA GLY A 223 -7.64 -15.14 -9.24
C GLY A 223 -8.55 -14.22 -10.05
N ALA A 224 -9.07 -13.15 -9.47
CA ALA A 224 -10.00 -12.24 -10.13
C ALA A 224 -9.37 -11.36 -11.23
N GLY A 225 -8.06 -11.11 -11.19
CA GLY A 225 -7.35 -10.28 -12.16
C GLY A 225 -7.84 -8.84 -12.20
N LYS A 226 -8.10 -8.22 -11.04
CA LYS A 226 -8.79 -6.91 -10.96
C LYS A 226 -7.96 -5.75 -10.45
N ASP A 227 -7.00 -6.01 -9.56
CA ASP A 227 -6.22 -4.97 -8.92
C ASP A 227 -7.13 -3.88 -8.29
N ARG A 228 -7.69 -4.20 -7.14
CA ARG A 228 -8.57 -3.29 -6.38
C ARG A 228 -8.27 -3.42 -4.91
N HIS A 229 -7.48 -2.50 -4.40
CA HIS A 229 -7.13 -2.42 -2.99
C HIS A 229 -8.31 -2.05 -2.11
N THR A 230 -8.28 -2.53 -0.87
CA THR A 230 -9.19 -2.13 0.21
C THR A 230 -8.39 -2.03 1.51
N PRO A 231 -8.88 -1.33 2.54
CA PRO A 231 -8.21 -1.29 3.84
C PRO A 231 -8.00 -2.69 4.42
N LEU A 232 -6.91 -2.87 5.16
CA LEU A 232 -6.52 -4.16 5.73
C LEU A 232 -7.64 -4.78 6.58
N GLY A 233 -7.89 -6.06 6.35
CA GLY A 233 -8.94 -6.82 7.06
C GLY A 233 -10.35 -6.62 6.52
N THR A 234 -10.52 -5.81 5.46
CA THR A 234 -11.85 -5.57 4.85
C THR A 234 -12.03 -6.28 3.52
N GLY A 235 -11.01 -6.98 3.06
CA GLY A 235 -10.98 -7.68 1.77
C GLY A 235 -10.99 -9.19 1.89
N TRP A 236 -10.64 -9.84 0.80
CA TRP A 236 -10.62 -11.29 0.66
C TRP A 236 -9.33 -11.95 1.16
N ILE A 237 -8.24 -11.19 1.29
CA ILE A 237 -7.00 -11.68 1.91
C ILE A 237 -7.19 -11.72 3.43
N GLY A 238 -7.68 -10.61 4.00
CA GLY A 238 -7.93 -10.48 5.43
C GLY A 238 -6.68 -10.11 6.22
N PHE A 239 -6.91 -9.57 7.42
CA PHE A 239 -5.84 -9.05 8.26
C PHE A 239 -4.82 -10.11 8.70
N ASP A 240 -5.29 -11.30 9.10
CA ASP A 240 -4.41 -12.35 9.63
C ASP A 240 -3.40 -12.83 8.57
N ALA A 241 -3.83 -13.03 7.32
CA ALA A 241 -2.95 -13.44 6.24
C ALA A 241 -1.93 -12.34 5.90
N ILE A 242 -2.34 -11.08 5.85
CA ILE A 242 -1.44 -9.95 5.63
C ILE A 242 -0.45 -9.81 6.79
N ASN A 243 -0.90 -9.94 8.03
CA ASN A 243 -0.02 -9.93 9.20
C ASN A 243 1.02 -11.05 9.15
N ASN A 244 0.65 -12.24 8.67
CA ASN A 244 1.58 -13.34 8.43
C ASN A 244 2.64 -12.97 7.37
N VAL A 245 2.26 -12.29 6.28
CA VAL A 245 3.22 -11.80 5.27
C VAL A 245 4.22 -10.84 5.90
N VAL A 246 3.74 -9.84 6.65
CA VAL A 246 4.57 -8.79 7.27
C VAL A 246 5.58 -9.36 8.28
N HIS A 247 5.20 -10.40 9.00
CA HIS A 247 6.04 -11.04 10.03
C HIS A 247 6.74 -12.31 9.56
N HIS A 248 6.63 -12.67 8.27
CA HIS A 248 7.26 -13.87 7.74
C HIS A 248 8.79 -13.74 7.73
N GLU A 249 9.50 -14.76 8.26
CA GLU A 249 10.96 -14.74 8.40
C GLU A 249 11.70 -14.59 7.06
N LYS A 250 11.20 -15.22 5.99
CA LYS A 250 11.76 -15.13 4.62
C LYS A 250 11.64 -13.72 4.01
N LEU A 251 10.77 -12.86 4.55
CA LEU A 251 10.55 -11.48 4.11
C LEU A 251 11.15 -10.44 5.07
N ALA A 252 11.77 -10.87 6.17
CA ALA A 252 12.32 -9.98 7.18
C ALA A 252 13.34 -8.98 6.61
N GLY A 253 13.32 -7.75 7.13
CA GLY A 253 14.26 -6.68 6.77
C GLY A 253 13.94 -5.91 5.48
N ARG A 254 12.91 -6.29 4.74
CA ARG A 254 12.44 -5.55 3.56
C ARG A 254 11.51 -4.41 3.98
N PRO A 255 11.41 -3.33 3.19
CA PRO A 255 10.39 -2.31 3.38
C PRO A 255 9.01 -2.85 2.97
N PHE A 256 8.04 -2.70 3.88
CA PHE A 256 6.62 -3.00 3.67
C PHE A 256 5.86 -1.69 3.49
N ILE A 257 5.17 -1.52 2.37
CA ILE A 257 4.52 -0.27 2.00
C ILE A 257 3.02 -0.47 1.77
N LEU A 258 2.22 0.30 2.47
CA LEU A 258 0.76 0.34 2.32
C LEU A 258 0.36 1.28 1.19
N GLU A 259 -0.55 0.82 0.34
CA GLU A 259 -1.22 1.62 -0.69
C GLU A 259 -2.74 1.53 -0.55
N THR A 260 -3.21 1.21 0.64
CA THR A 260 -4.63 1.07 0.94
C THR A 260 -5.38 2.39 0.66
N PRO A 261 -6.62 2.32 0.16
CA PRO A 261 -7.36 3.50 -0.24
C PRO A 261 -7.75 4.34 0.97
N TRP A 262 -7.85 5.64 0.75
CA TRP A 262 -8.41 6.56 1.73
C TRP A 262 -9.91 6.32 1.89
N ILE A 263 -10.41 6.45 3.12
CA ILE A 263 -11.81 6.25 3.47
C ILE A 263 -12.50 7.59 3.72
N GLY A 264 -13.71 7.74 3.21
CA GLY A 264 -14.56 8.90 3.38
C GLY A 264 -15.66 8.96 2.32
N LYS A 265 -16.67 9.81 2.55
CA LYS A 265 -17.83 9.93 1.65
C LYS A 265 -17.47 10.61 0.32
N ASP A 266 -16.50 11.49 0.34
CA ASP A 266 -16.05 12.26 -0.83
C ASP A 266 -14.58 12.70 -0.66
N ALA A 267 -14.02 13.30 -1.70
CA ALA A 267 -12.61 13.73 -1.70
C ALA A 267 -12.24 14.76 -0.60
N LYS A 268 -13.22 15.45 0.00
CA LYS A 268 -12.96 16.44 1.07
C LYS A 268 -12.96 15.79 2.45
N THR A 269 -13.66 14.67 2.60
CA THR A 269 -13.81 13.95 3.87
C THR A 269 -12.93 12.71 3.95
N GLN A 270 -12.27 12.33 2.87
CA GLN A 270 -11.35 11.19 2.85
C GLN A 270 -10.15 11.38 3.78
N SER A 271 -9.79 10.30 4.45
CA SER A 271 -8.61 10.20 5.32
C SER A 271 -7.89 8.88 5.08
N PRO A 272 -6.53 8.88 5.11
CA PRO A 272 -5.76 7.65 5.06
C PRO A 272 -5.96 6.84 6.36
N MET A 273 -5.93 5.52 6.23
CA MET A 273 -6.01 4.60 7.36
C MET A 273 -4.61 4.21 7.89
N TYR A 274 -3.55 4.67 7.27
CA TYR A 274 -2.17 4.24 7.46
C TYR A 274 -1.71 4.22 8.92
N GLU A 275 -2.06 5.24 9.71
CA GLU A 275 -1.68 5.29 11.12
C GLU A 275 -2.21 4.10 11.93
N ILE A 276 -3.47 3.72 11.68
CA ILE A 276 -4.12 2.59 12.36
C ILE A 276 -3.58 1.26 11.81
N GLU A 277 -3.47 1.14 10.49
CA GLU A 277 -2.98 -0.07 9.84
C GLU A 277 -1.53 -0.40 10.25
N ILE A 278 -0.65 0.61 10.30
CA ILE A 278 0.72 0.46 10.77
C ILE A 278 0.76 0.05 12.25
N ALA A 279 -0.07 0.67 13.11
CA ALA A 279 -0.13 0.32 14.51
C ALA A 279 -0.65 -1.11 14.75
N LEU A 280 -1.63 -1.56 13.97
CA LEU A 280 -2.12 -2.94 14.01
C LEU A 280 -1.03 -3.94 13.63
N LEU A 281 -0.34 -3.70 12.50
CA LEU A 281 0.74 -4.57 12.03
C LEU A 281 1.97 -4.57 12.95
N ARG A 282 2.20 -3.49 13.71
CA ARG A 282 3.25 -3.42 14.73
C ARG A 282 2.84 -4.03 16.06
N GLY A 283 1.54 -4.31 16.28
CA GLY A 283 1.01 -4.75 17.56
C GLY A 283 1.09 -3.70 18.68
N ASN A 284 1.17 -2.40 18.34
CA ASN A 284 1.34 -1.32 19.32
C ASN A 284 0.14 -0.34 19.38
N VAL A 285 -1.05 -0.81 19.05
CA VAL A 285 -2.28 0.00 19.03
C VAL A 285 -2.56 0.63 20.40
N SER A 286 -2.39 -0.12 21.50
CA SER A 286 -2.59 0.40 22.85
C SER A 286 -1.64 1.53 23.21
N GLU A 287 -0.38 1.42 22.78
CA GLU A 287 0.64 2.44 23.00
C GLU A 287 0.30 3.73 22.25
N ARG A 288 -0.17 3.59 21.00
CA ARG A 288 -0.44 4.72 20.12
C ARG A 288 -1.77 5.42 20.38
N PHE A 289 -2.83 4.67 20.71
CA PHE A 289 -4.21 5.19 20.85
C PHE A 289 -4.78 5.07 22.26
N GLY A 290 -4.10 4.33 23.15
CA GLY A 290 -4.57 4.04 24.52
C GLY A 290 -5.38 2.75 24.61
N ALA A 291 -5.39 2.14 25.81
CA ALA A 291 -6.06 0.86 26.05
C ALA A 291 -7.59 0.95 25.90
N ASP A 292 -8.20 2.08 26.25
CA ASP A 292 -9.64 2.27 26.15
C ASP A 292 -10.15 2.19 24.71
N PHE A 293 -9.33 2.62 23.74
CA PHE A 293 -9.63 2.50 22.33
C PHE A 293 -9.87 1.04 21.90
N ILE A 294 -9.00 0.11 22.33
CA ILE A 294 -9.15 -1.31 21.99
C ILE A 294 -10.45 -1.88 22.57
N ASN A 295 -10.75 -1.56 23.81
CA ASN A 295 -11.97 -2.03 24.45
C ASN A 295 -13.23 -1.55 23.69
N GLN A 296 -13.25 -0.30 23.25
CA GLN A 296 -14.34 0.26 22.45
C GLN A 296 -14.49 -0.44 21.09
N VAL A 297 -13.37 -0.74 20.41
CA VAL A 297 -13.39 -1.48 19.14
C VAL A 297 -13.90 -2.92 19.36
N ASP A 298 -13.45 -3.60 20.39
CA ASP A 298 -13.90 -4.96 20.72
C ASP A 298 -15.40 -4.99 21.07
N ASP A 299 -15.91 -4.01 21.78
CA ASP A 299 -17.33 -3.92 22.11
C ASP A 299 -18.19 -3.66 20.88
N LEU A 300 -17.75 -2.79 19.98
CA LEU A 300 -18.38 -2.57 18.68
C LEU A 300 -18.33 -3.83 17.81
N HIS A 301 -17.19 -4.54 17.78
CA HIS A 301 -17.08 -5.78 17.03
C HIS A 301 -18.09 -6.84 17.51
N ARG A 302 -18.22 -7.02 18.83
CA ARG A 302 -19.22 -7.93 19.41
C ARG A 302 -20.66 -7.51 19.09
N PHE A 303 -20.93 -6.23 19.00
CA PHE A 303 -22.24 -5.71 18.60
C PHE A 303 -22.56 -6.05 17.14
N TYR A 304 -21.64 -5.78 16.22
CA TYR A 304 -21.83 -6.08 14.79
C TYR A 304 -21.97 -7.57 14.50
N ALA A 305 -21.16 -8.40 15.15
CA ALA A 305 -21.23 -9.86 14.98
C ALA A 305 -22.60 -10.44 15.33
N LYS A 306 -23.32 -9.81 16.29
CA LYS A 306 -24.69 -10.21 16.68
C LYS A 306 -25.79 -9.74 15.72
N GLN A 307 -25.50 -8.83 14.81
CA GLN A 307 -26.46 -8.28 13.84
C GLN A 307 -26.36 -8.90 12.45
N ASP A 308 -25.51 -9.93 12.26
CA ASP A 308 -25.27 -10.55 10.96
C ASP A 308 -24.84 -9.54 9.87
N ILE A 309 -24.13 -8.49 10.27
CA ILE A 309 -23.56 -7.49 9.37
C ILE A 309 -22.19 -8.00 8.90
N ASP A 310 -21.88 -7.79 7.63
CA ASP A 310 -20.56 -8.16 7.05
C ASP A 310 -19.43 -7.59 7.93
N PRO A 311 -18.56 -8.43 8.49
CA PRO A 311 -17.43 -7.97 9.33
C PRO A 311 -16.53 -6.94 8.65
N ARG A 312 -16.43 -6.98 7.32
CA ARG A 312 -15.66 -6.02 6.53
C ARG A 312 -16.26 -4.62 6.58
N GLN A 313 -17.59 -4.52 6.52
CA GLN A 313 -18.28 -3.24 6.65
C GLN A 313 -18.09 -2.67 8.06
N PHE A 314 -18.13 -3.52 9.10
CA PHE A 314 -17.84 -3.10 10.47
C PHE A 314 -16.46 -2.45 10.61
N VAL A 315 -15.39 -3.08 10.10
CA VAL A 315 -14.03 -2.55 10.20
C VAL A 315 -13.93 -1.19 9.51
N LEU A 316 -14.50 -1.04 8.32
CA LEU A 316 -14.57 0.23 7.60
C LEU A 316 -15.27 1.32 8.40
N ASP A 317 -16.40 0.98 9.00
CA ASP A 317 -17.23 1.92 9.75
C ASP A 317 -16.55 2.36 11.06
N VAL A 318 -15.99 1.41 11.81
CA VAL A 318 -15.21 1.70 13.02
C VAL A 318 -14.01 2.60 12.72
N TRP A 319 -13.24 2.29 11.68
CA TRP A 319 -12.08 3.08 11.32
C TRP A 319 -12.46 4.50 10.90
N THR A 320 -13.56 4.65 10.16
CA THR A 320 -14.08 5.97 9.77
C THR A 320 -14.49 6.78 11.01
N LEU A 321 -15.19 6.15 11.94
CA LEU A 321 -15.64 6.78 13.18
C LEU A 321 -14.47 7.24 14.04
N LEU A 322 -13.49 6.37 14.25
CA LEU A 322 -12.35 6.66 15.12
C LEU A 322 -11.45 7.78 14.58
N LYS A 323 -11.26 7.86 13.26
CA LYS A 323 -10.53 8.99 12.68
C LYS A 323 -11.26 10.31 12.80
N ASN A 324 -12.58 10.30 12.71
CA ASN A 324 -13.38 11.51 12.93
C ASN A 324 -13.35 11.92 14.40
N ASP A 325 -13.38 10.98 15.34
CA ASP A 325 -13.23 11.26 16.77
C ASP A 325 -11.86 11.86 17.11
N ALA A 326 -10.79 11.38 16.51
CA ALA A 326 -9.45 11.95 16.68
C ALA A 326 -9.36 13.42 16.21
N LYS A 327 -10.11 13.80 15.16
CA LYS A 327 -10.25 15.20 14.72
C LYS A 327 -11.14 16.04 15.66
N ALA A 328 -12.19 15.44 16.20
CA ALA A 328 -13.15 16.10 17.08
C ALA A 328 -12.61 16.35 18.50
N LYS A 329 -11.69 15.51 18.99
CA LYS A 329 -11.06 15.63 20.33
C LYS A 329 -10.45 17.01 20.64
N LYS A 330 -10.12 17.79 19.63
CA LYS A 330 -9.61 19.16 19.82
C LYS A 330 -10.70 20.22 20.07
N ALA A 331 -11.96 19.91 19.81
CA ALA A 331 -13.07 20.87 19.83
C ALA A 331 -14.29 20.45 20.67
N ASP A 332 -14.40 19.19 21.09
CA ASP A 332 -15.59 18.66 21.74
C ASP A 332 -15.26 18.08 23.13
N SER A 333 -15.96 18.57 24.16
CA SER A 333 -15.79 18.16 25.55
C SER A 333 -16.78 17.09 26.01
N ARG A 334 -17.63 16.57 25.10
CA ARG A 334 -18.58 15.48 25.40
C ARG A 334 -17.84 14.18 25.68
N GLU A 335 -18.51 13.31 26.45
CA GLU A 335 -17.99 11.97 26.69
C GLU A 335 -17.76 11.22 25.37
N PRO A 336 -16.69 10.41 25.27
CA PRO A 336 -16.35 9.67 24.04
C PRO A 336 -17.51 8.84 23.47
N LEU A 337 -18.40 8.34 24.34
CA LEU A 337 -19.57 7.57 23.97
C LEU A 337 -20.62 8.39 23.21
N GLU A 338 -20.91 9.60 23.69
CA GLU A 338 -21.85 10.49 23.01
C GLU A 338 -21.37 10.90 21.65
N ARG A 339 -20.06 11.17 21.53
CA ARG A 339 -19.43 11.48 20.25
C ARG A 339 -19.52 10.30 19.27
N LEU A 340 -19.23 9.08 19.75
CA LEU A 340 -19.33 7.88 18.94
C LEU A 340 -20.76 7.64 18.46
N TYR A 341 -21.74 7.83 19.35
CA TYR A 341 -23.16 7.71 19.01
C TYR A 341 -23.58 8.70 17.92
N ASP A 342 -23.26 9.98 18.07
CA ASP A 342 -23.58 11.01 17.08
C ASP A 342 -22.97 10.67 15.72
N MET A 343 -21.72 10.20 15.70
CA MET A 343 -21.03 9.80 14.47
C MET A 343 -21.71 8.62 13.78
N ILE A 344 -22.19 7.62 14.53
CA ILE A 344 -22.96 6.49 14.00
C ILE A 344 -24.26 6.97 13.36
N MET A 345 -24.96 7.89 14.05
CA MET A 345 -26.21 8.45 13.55
C MET A 345 -26.00 9.28 12.27
N GLU A 346 -24.98 10.14 12.24
CA GLU A 346 -24.64 10.95 11.07
C GLU A 346 -24.20 10.10 9.87
N ALA A 347 -23.49 9.00 10.12
CA ALA A 347 -23.05 8.08 9.08
C ALA A 347 -24.16 7.16 8.57
N LYS A 348 -25.33 7.11 9.23
CA LYS A 348 -26.47 6.23 8.91
C LYS A 348 -26.06 4.75 8.78
N LEU A 349 -25.22 4.28 9.72
CA LEU A 349 -24.70 2.91 9.71
C LEU A 349 -25.79 1.84 10.01
N PHE A 350 -26.90 2.24 10.60
CA PHE A 350 -28.02 1.35 10.94
C PHE A 350 -29.33 1.91 10.37
N PRO A 351 -29.55 1.84 9.06
CA PRO A 351 -30.73 2.46 8.43
C PRO A 351 -32.08 1.91 8.93
N ASP A 352 -32.09 0.67 9.43
CA ASP A 352 -33.30 -0.02 9.88
C ASP A 352 -33.55 0.10 11.39
N LEU A 353 -32.68 0.75 12.15
CA LEU A 353 -32.83 0.95 13.57
C LEU A 353 -33.23 2.40 13.88
N SER A 354 -34.16 2.55 14.82
CA SER A 354 -34.47 3.87 15.37
C SER A 354 -33.35 4.37 16.26
N GLU A 355 -33.22 5.68 16.38
CA GLU A 355 -32.27 6.36 17.26
C GLU A 355 -32.25 5.78 18.69
N LYS A 356 -33.45 5.53 19.25
CA LYS A 356 -33.59 4.92 20.55
C LYS A 356 -32.98 3.51 20.62
N GLN A 357 -33.20 2.68 19.59
CA GLN A 357 -32.67 1.31 19.53
C GLN A 357 -31.15 1.30 19.41
N ILE A 358 -30.58 2.23 18.63
CA ILE A 358 -29.14 2.38 18.50
C ILE A 358 -28.53 2.77 19.85
N ASN A 359 -29.10 3.77 20.51
CA ASN A 359 -28.63 4.25 21.83
C ASN A 359 -28.69 3.16 22.91
N GLU A 360 -29.81 2.46 23.03
CA GLU A 360 -29.98 1.36 23.99
C GLU A 360 -28.95 0.24 23.76
N ARG A 361 -28.66 -0.10 22.50
CA ARG A 361 -27.68 -1.15 22.14
C ARG A 361 -26.25 -0.72 22.40
N LEU A 362 -25.88 0.52 22.05
CA LEU A 362 -24.54 1.06 22.31
C LEU A 362 -24.25 1.14 23.81
N ILE A 363 -25.18 1.66 24.60
CA ILE A 363 -25.07 1.72 26.08
C ILE A 363 -24.94 0.32 26.67
N ALA A 364 -25.71 -0.66 26.20
CA ALA A 364 -25.64 -2.04 26.66
C ALA A 364 -24.31 -2.70 26.34
N CYS A 365 -23.73 -2.46 25.13
CA CYS A 365 -22.42 -2.94 24.73
C CYS A 365 -21.32 -2.37 25.60
N LEU A 366 -21.31 -1.05 25.78
CA LEU A 366 -20.27 -0.33 26.53
C LEU A 366 -20.34 -0.57 28.04
N ALA A 367 -21.53 -0.90 28.56
CA ALA A 367 -21.71 -1.28 29.96
C ALA A 367 -21.30 -2.73 30.26
N GLY A 368 -20.81 -3.50 29.30
CA GLY A 368 -20.45 -4.91 29.46
C GLY A 368 -21.63 -5.82 29.83
N LYS A 369 -22.86 -5.36 29.59
CA LYS A 369 -24.06 -6.14 29.93
C LYS A 369 -24.36 -7.12 28.82
N GLU A 370 -24.54 -8.40 29.14
CA GLU A 370 -25.07 -9.47 28.26
C GLU A 370 -26.48 -9.19 27.69
N ALA A 371 -26.96 -7.98 27.75
CA ALA A 371 -28.33 -7.57 27.46
C ALA A 371 -28.65 -7.50 25.94
N LEU A 372 -27.86 -8.12 25.12
CA LEU A 372 -28.09 -8.24 23.65
C LEU A 372 -28.49 -9.69 23.31
N LYS A 373 -29.31 -10.33 24.18
CA LYS A 373 -29.99 -11.58 23.81
C LYS A 373 -31.15 -11.28 22.88
#